data_d5eaf59a8185bb3ee636893fec1605e2
#
_entry.id   d5eaf59a8185bb3ee636893fec1605e2
#
_cell.length_a   1.000
_cell.length_b   1.000
_cell.length_c   1.000
_cell.angle_alpha   90.00
_cell.angle_beta   90.00
_cell.angle_gamma   90.00
#
_symmetry.space_group_name_H-M   'P 1'
#
loop_
_entity.id
_entity.type
_entity.pdbx_description
1 polymer ?
#
loop_
_entity_poly.entity_id
_entity_poly.type
_entity_poly.pdbx_seq_one_letter_code
_entity_poly.pdbx_strand_id
1 'polypeptide(L)'
;MEQRLFPRNRDELSEGPIKVRVATVEHLFNRMDPSPLEERALSEEVADWIEEWAEDLDGDDPMEVEISIADGRLDGREEAIANGLLSHFEYREWQTDRQLRKLMREGRISLVIGLTALAGFNAVSRLIGSSTNPVIEVIHEGLSVLGWVSMWKPLEILLYDWWPIRHERRACQRLADATITFAGT
;
A
#
# COMPACT_ATOMS: atom_id res chain seq x y z
N MET A 1 6.03 23.33 24.71
CA MET A 1 4.61 23.01 24.55
C MET A 1 4.48 22.47 23.13
N GLU A 2 4.61 21.16 22.99
CA GLU A 2 4.65 20.44 21.71
C GLU A 2 3.23 20.46 21.14
N GLN A 3 3.01 21.30 20.15
CA GLN A 3 1.76 21.28 19.38
C GLN A 3 1.74 19.99 18.57
N ARG A 4 0.97 19.04 19.04
CA ARG A 4 0.76 17.79 18.31
C ARG A 4 0.03 18.11 17.00
N LEU A 5 0.64 17.73 15.91
CA LEU A 5 0.17 17.93 14.54
C LEU A 5 -1.14 17.17 14.23
N PHE A 6 -1.57 16.21 15.07
CA PHE A 6 -2.60 15.22 14.74
C PHE A 6 -3.68 15.13 15.81
N PRO A 7 -4.98 15.07 15.44
CA PRO A 7 -6.10 14.87 16.37
C PRO A 7 -6.02 13.48 17.02
N ARG A 8 -6.41 13.40 18.28
CA ARG A 8 -6.25 12.22 19.15
C ARG A 8 -7.46 11.28 19.13
N ASN A 9 -8.57 11.65 18.51
CA ASN A 9 -9.82 10.93 18.63
C ASN A 9 -10.28 10.41 17.26
N ARG A 10 -10.19 9.09 17.07
CA ARG A 10 -10.66 8.36 15.88
C ARG A 10 -12.18 8.53 15.67
N ASP A 11 -12.95 8.73 16.76
CA ASP A 11 -14.40 8.79 16.71
C ASP A 11 -14.95 10.12 16.14
N GLU A 12 -14.12 11.18 16.02
CA GLU A 12 -14.52 12.46 15.44
C GLU A 12 -14.44 12.50 13.91
N LEU A 13 -14.08 11.40 13.28
CA LEU A 13 -13.48 11.37 11.96
C LEU A 13 -14.22 10.45 10.99
N SER A 14 -15.27 9.78 11.42
CA SER A 14 -16.03 8.84 10.60
C SER A 14 -16.87 9.50 9.48
N GLU A 15 -17.09 10.81 9.51
CA GLU A 15 -17.89 11.53 8.51
C GLU A 15 -17.35 12.97 8.33
N GLY A 16 -16.34 13.16 7.45
CA GLY A 16 -15.91 14.53 7.14
C GLY A 16 -14.56 14.61 6.42
N PRO A 17 -14.12 15.83 6.04
CA PRO A 17 -12.85 16.04 5.37
C PRO A 17 -11.66 15.62 6.25
N ILE A 18 -10.60 15.12 5.62
CA ILE A 18 -9.34 14.84 6.29
C ILE A 18 -8.70 16.18 6.67
N LYS A 19 -8.61 16.48 7.97
CA LYS A 19 -8.12 17.78 8.44
C LYS A 19 -6.62 17.73 8.74
N VAL A 20 -5.83 18.35 7.87
CA VAL A 20 -4.38 18.48 8.04
C VAL A 20 -4.06 19.86 8.61
N ARG A 21 -3.50 19.89 9.81
CA ARG A 21 -3.09 21.14 10.45
C ARG A 21 -1.56 21.18 10.56
N VAL A 22 -0.96 22.16 9.89
CA VAL A 22 0.50 22.38 9.91
C VAL A 22 0.84 23.78 10.39
N ALA A 23 2.06 23.94 10.92
CA ALA A 23 2.50 25.24 11.39
C ALA A 23 2.83 26.20 10.23
N THR A 24 3.51 25.70 9.21
CA THR A 24 3.90 26.44 8.00
C THR A 24 3.80 25.55 6.77
N VAL A 25 3.75 26.13 5.57
CA VAL A 25 3.72 25.39 4.28
C VAL A 25 4.92 24.44 4.14
N GLU A 26 6.10 24.85 4.65
CA GLU A 26 7.31 24.04 4.56
C GLU A 26 7.24 22.72 5.33
N HIS A 27 6.31 22.58 6.28
CA HIS A 27 6.09 21.33 7.01
C HIS A 27 5.24 20.32 6.23
N LEU A 28 4.53 20.76 5.19
CA LEU A 28 3.82 19.85 4.28
C LEU A 28 4.77 19.09 3.37
N PHE A 29 5.86 19.72 2.96
CA PHE A 29 6.75 19.20 1.94
C PHE A 29 8.10 18.76 2.46
N ASN A 30 8.74 17.85 1.75
CA ASN A 30 10.08 17.39 2.05
C ASN A 30 11.09 18.54 1.87
N ARG A 31 11.77 18.94 2.94
CA ARG A 31 12.76 20.00 2.92
C ARG A 31 14.02 19.68 2.13
N MET A 32 14.29 18.40 1.90
CA MET A 32 15.45 17.94 1.13
C MET A 32 15.19 17.92 -0.38
N ASP A 33 13.95 18.06 -0.79
CA ASP A 33 13.58 18.08 -2.20
C ASP A 33 13.78 19.51 -2.77
N PRO A 34 14.68 19.70 -3.74
CA PRO A 34 14.95 21.00 -4.35
C PRO A 34 13.92 21.40 -5.42
N SER A 35 12.94 20.56 -5.72
CA SER A 35 11.94 20.78 -6.76
C SER A 35 11.06 22.00 -6.48
N PRO A 36 10.46 22.62 -7.51
CA PRO A 36 9.39 23.60 -7.33
C PRO A 36 8.26 23.05 -6.47
N LEU A 37 7.51 23.93 -5.81
CA LEU A 37 6.49 23.52 -4.83
C LEU A 37 5.44 22.56 -5.42
N GLU A 38 5.08 22.76 -6.68
CA GLU A 38 4.08 21.96 -7.42
C GLU A 38 4.53 20.51 -7.69
N GLU A 39 5.84 20.28 -7.72
CA GLU A 39 6.45 18.98 -8.00
C GLU A 39 7.15 18.38 -6.75
N ARG A 40 7.17 19.16 -5.66
CA ARG A 40 7.86 18.75 -4.44
C ARG A 40 7.14 17.64 -3.72
N ALA A 41 7.88 16.60 -3.34
CA ALA A 41 7.35 15.50 -2.54
C ALA A 41 6.83 16.00 -1.19
N LEU A 42 5.70 15.46 -0.73
CA LEU A 42 5.22 15.67 0.63
C LEU A 42 6.26 15.18 1.66
N SER A 43 6.18 15.70 2.87
CA SER A 43 6.89 15.08 3.97
C SER A 43 6.31 13.69 4.22
N GLU A 44 7.17 12.71 4.46
CA GLU A 44 6.76 11.31 4.65
C GLU A 44 5.76 11.19 5.80
N GLU A 45 5.97 11.94 6.89
CA GLU A 45 5.08 11.97 8.06
C GLU A 45 3.65 12.46 7.73
N VAL A 46 3.52 13.46 6.86
CA VAL A 46 2.21 14.00 6.44
C VAL A 46 1.55 13.06 5.44
N ALA A 47 2.32 12.52 4.50
CA ALA A 47 1.81 11.60 3.50
C ALA A 47 1.27 10.32 4.15
N ASP A 48 2.06 9.66 5.00
CA ASP A 48 1.66 8.45 5.71
C ASP A 48 0.42 8.68 6.57
N TRP A 49 0.36 9.83 7.24
CA TRP A 49 -0.79 10.17 8.06
C TRP A 49 -2.07 10.34 7.22
N ILE A 50 -2.01 11.03 6.08
CA ILE A 50 -3.16 11.20 5.19
C ILE A 50 -3.58 9.86 4.59
N GLU A 51 -2.62 9.00 4.22
CA GLU A 51 -2.88 7.67 3.67
C GLU A 51 -3.56 6.76 4.71
N GLU A 52 -3.05 6.70 5.96
CA GLU A 52 -3.65 5.92 7.04
C GLU A 52 -5.13 6.32 7.28
N TRP A 53 -5.43 7.61 7.18
CA TRP A 53 -6.80 8.11 7.30
C TRP A 53 -7.66 7.73 6.10
N ALA A 54 -7.11 7.83 4.91
CA ALA A 54 -7.81 7.47 3.68
C ALA A 54 -8.13 5.97 3.62
N GLU A 55 -7.28 5.13 4.23
CA GLU A 55 -7.52 3.70 4.36
C GLU A 55 -8.63 3.37 5.38
N ASP A 56 -8.71 4.13 6.47
CA ASP A 56 -9.72 3.94 7.52
C ASP A 56 -11.12 4.44 7.10
N LEU A 57 -11.21 5.32 6.07
CA LEU A 57 -12.47 5.83 5.55
C LEU A 57 -13.09 4.85 4.54
N ASP A 58 -14.13 4.13 4.97
CA ASP A 58 -14.93 3.27 4.11
C ASP A 58 -15.73 4.08 3.08
N GLY A 59 -15.77 3.61 1.85
CA GLY A 59 -16.59 4.16 0.76
C GLY A 59 -15.81 4.41 -0.53
N ASP A 60 -16.56 4.67 -1.60
CA ASP A 60 -16.02 5.06 -2.92
C ASP A 60 -16.25 6.56 -3.21
N ASP A 61 -16.71 7.32 -2.22
CA ASP A 61 -16.99 8.75 -2.37
C ASP A 61 -15.70 9.57 -2.53
N PRO A 62 -15.74 10.69 -3.28
CA PRO A 62 -14.62 11.62 -3.39
C PRO A 62 -14.18 12.10 -2.01
N MET A 63 -12.88 12.09 -1.77
CA MET A 63 -12.32 12.59 -0.53
C MET A 63 -12.17 14.11 -0.54
N GLU A 64 -12.31 14.71 0.62
CA GLU A 64 -11.99 16.10 0.84
C GLU A 64 -10.85 16.20 1.87
N VAL A 65 -9.82 16.99 1.52
CA VAL A 65 -8.68 17.26 2.41
C VAL A 65 -8.68 18.75 2.75
N GLU A 66 -8.91 19.05 4.01
CA GLU A 66 -8.92 20.42 4.53
C GLU A 66 -7.54 20.74 5.14
N ILE A 67 -6.83 21.68 4.54
CA ILE A 67 -5.52 22.12 5.00
C ILE A 67 -5.64 23.41 5.81
N SER A 68 -5.16 23.38 7.05
CA SER A 68 -5.10 24.53 7.94
C SER A 68 -3.65 24.87 8.29
N ILE A 69 -3.23 26.10 7.96
CA ILE A 69 -1.87 26.58 8.21
C ILE A 69 -1.90 27.59 9.36
N ALA A 70 -1.18 27.29 10.46
CA ALA A 70 -1.30 28.07 11.70
C ALA A 70 -0.76 29.50 11.57
N ASP A 71 0.20 29.77 10.68
CA ASP A 71 0.72 31.11 10.44
C ASP A 71 -0.12 31.92 9.44
N GLY A 72 -1.17 31.30 8.85
CA GLY A 72 -2.10 31.94 7.92
C GLY A 72 -1.45 32.41 6.59
N ARG A 73 -0.19 32.07 6.35
CA ARG A 73 0.56 32.55 5.17
C ARG A 73 0.49 31.57 4.02
N LEU A 74 -0.58 31.67 3.25
CA LEU A 74 -0.69 30.95 1.97
C LEU A 74 -0.01 31.73 0.82
N ASP A 75 0.06 33.06 0.93
CA ASP A 75 0.74 33.97 -0.01
C ASP A 75 0.32 33.72 -1.48
N GLY A 76 -0.93 33.31 -1.71
CA GLY A 76 -1.42 32.98 -3.05
C GLY A 76 -0.84 31.70 -3.66
N ARG A 77 -0.32 30.77 -2.80
CA ARG A 77 0.26 29.49 -3.21
C ARG A 77 -0.70 28.31 -3.07
N GLU A 78 -2.00 28.56 -2.84
CA GLU A 78 -3.01 27.54 -2.60
C GLU A 78 -3.06 26.51 -3.73
N GLU A 79 -3.06 27.00 -4.97
CA GLU A 79 -3.11 26.15 -6.16
C GLU A 79 -1.82 25.29 -6.28
N ALA A 80 -0.65 25.89 -6.03
CA ALA A 80 0.62 25.17 -6.06
C ALA A 80 0.72 24.09 -4.97
N ILE A 81 0.19 24.38 -3.77
CA ILE A 81 0.13 23.43 -2.65
C ILE A 81 -0.82 22.28 -2.99
N ALA A 82 -2.01 22.60 -3.52
CA ALA A 82 -3.00 21.59 -3.91
C ALA A 82 -2.44 20.67 -5.00
N ASN A 83 -1.84 21.26 -6.05
CA ASN A 83 -1.22 20.49 -7.13
C ASN A 83 -0.07 19.61 -6.65
N GLY A 84 0.78 20.11 -5.74
CA GLY A 84 1.85 19.32 -5.15
C GLY A 84 1.32 18.12 -4.34
N LEU A 85 0.22 18.30 -3.61
CA LEU A 85 -0.44 17.23 -2.88
C LEU A 85 -1.01 16.16 -3.81
N LEU A 86 -1.78 16.57 -4.80
CA LEU A 86 -2.40 15.66 -5.78
C LEU A 86 -1.35 14.90 -6.59
N SER A 87 -0.31 15.59 -7.09
CA SER A 87 0.79 14.98 -7.83
C SER A 87 1.54 13.93 -7.00
N HIS A 88 1.69 14.16 -5.68
CA HIS A 88 2.29 13.18 -4.79
C HIS A 88 1.45 11.90 -4.73
N PHE A 89 0.14 12.00 -4.56
CA PHE A 89 -0.74 10.83 -4.48
C PHE A 89 -0.94 10.14 -5.82
N GLU A 90 -0.93 10.85 -6.94
CA GLU A 90 -0.86 10.25 -8.28
C GLU A 90 0.40 9.39 -8.45
N TYR A 91 1.55 9.90 -7.98
CA TYR A 91 2.79 9.15 -8.02
C TYR A 91 2.75 7.92 -7.11
N ARG A 92 2.18 8.03 -5.90
CA ARG A 92 1.99 6.91 -4.97
C ARG A 92 1.04 5.87 -5.56
N GLU A 93 -0.08 6.26 -6.17
CA GLU A 93 -0.98 5.34 -6.88
C GLU A 93 -0.21 4.56 -7.97
N TRP A 94 0.57 5.26 -8.80
CA TRP A 94 1.38 4.60 -9.82
C TRP A 94 2.39 3.61 -9.24
N GLN A 95 3.05 3.96 -8.14
CA GLN A 95 3.99 3.08 -7.44
C GLN A 95 3.29 1.81 -6.93
N THR A 96 2.17 1.97 -6.24
CA THR A 96 1.40 0.87 -5.65
C THR A 96 0.80 -0.03 -6.74
N ASP A 97 0.31 0.54 -7.83
CA ASP A 97 -0.15 -0.23 -8.99
C ASP A 97 0.98 -1.04 -9.64
N ARG A 98 2.17 -0.48 -9.71
CA ARG A 98 3.36 -1.20 -10.18
C ARG A 98 3.77 -2.34 -9.25
N GLN A 99 3.69 -2.13 -7.93
CA GLN A 99 3.96 -3.16 -6.92
C GLN A 99 2.94 -4.30 -7.04
N LEU A 100 1.66 -4.00 -7.17
CA LEU A 100 0.60 -4.98 -7.35
C LEU A 100 0.83 -5.84 -8.61
N ARG A 101 1.14 -5.20 -9.75
CA ARG A 101 1.46 -5.93 -10.99
C ARG A 101 2.67 -6.84 -10.84
N LYS A 102 3.71 -6.37 -10.13
CA LYS A 102 4.91 -7.17 -9.85
C LYS A 102 4.57 -8.39 -8.99
N LEU A 103 3.85 -8.18 -7.88
CA LEU A 103 3.41 -9.25 -7.00
C LEU A 103 2.57 -10.30 -7.73
N MET A 104 1.60 -9.87 -8.55
CA MET A 104 0.76 -10.79 -9.33
C MET A 104 1.55 -11.57 -10.39
N ARG A 105 2.61 -10.97 -10.93
CA ARG A 105 3.54 -11.67 -11.83
C ARG A 105 4.35 -12.72 -11.07
N GLU A 106 4.89 -12.37 -9.92
CA GLU A 106 5.63 -13.28 -9.05
C GLU A 106 4.76 -14.44 -8.60
N GLY A 107 3.51 -14.17 -8.21
CA GLY A 107 2.53 -15.19 -7.85
C GLY A 107 2.26 -16.19 -8.97
N ARG A 108 2.10 -15.70 -10.21
CA ARG A 108 1.91 -16.58 -11.38
C ARG A 108 3.14 -17.44 -11.68
N ILE A 109 4.33 -16.86 -11.59
CA ILE A 109 5.58 -17.62 -11.81
C ILE A 109 5.74 -18.67 -10.71
N SER A 110 5.55 -18.28 -9.44
CA SER A 110 5.62 -19.20 -8.30
C SER A 110 4.58 -20.33 -8.41
N LEU A 111 3.39 -20.05 -8.93
CA LEU A 111 2.36 -21.06 -9.16
C LEU A 111 2.80 -22.10 -10.19
N VAL A 112 3.39 -21.65 -11.31
CA VAL A 112 3.92 -22.56 -12.33
C VAL A 112 5.04 -23.43 -11.77
N ILE A 113 5.95 -22.82 -11.01
CA ILE A 113 7.05 -23.56 -10.34
C ILE A 113 6.48 -24.57 -9.35
N GLY A 114 5.55 -24.16 -8.48
CA GLY A 114 4.93 -25.01 -7.47
C GLY A 114 4.17 -26.19 -8.09
N LEU A 115 3.40 -25.95 -9.14
CA LEU A 115 2.67 -27.02 -9.86
C LEU A 115 3.64 -28.00 -10.55
N THR A 116 4.72 -27.49 -11.14
CA THR A 116 5.75 -28.33 -11.77
C THR A 116 6.47 -29.19 -10.74
N ALA A 117 6.83 -28.60 -9.59
CA ALA A 117 7.42 -29.32 -8.48
C ALA A 117 6.48 -30.40 -7.91
N LEU A 118 5.23 -30.03 -7.67
CA LEU A 118 4.20 -30.95 -7.18
C LEU A 118 4.01 -32.15 -8.15
N ALA A 119 3.89 -31.86 -9.44
CA ALA A 119 3.77 -32.89 -10.45
C ALA A 119 5.03 -33.77 -10.52
N GLY A 120 6.21 -33.17 -10.46
CA GLY A 120 7.50 -33.87 -10.48
C GLY A 120 7.67 -34.80 -9.26
N PHE A 121 7.42 -34.29 -8.06
CA PHE A 121 7.51 -35.13 -6.85
C PHE A 121 6.51 -36.28 -6.87
N ASN A 122 5.27 -36.03 -7.32
CA ASN A 122 4.27 -37.10 -7.49
C ASN A 122 4.69 -38.13 -8.55
N ALA A 123 5.27 -37.69 -9.67
CA ALA A 123 5.74 -38.60 -10.69
C ALA A 123 6.89 -39.49 -10.17
N VAL A 124 7.88 -38.90 -9.49
CA VAL A 124 8.99 -39.64 -8.87
C VAL A 124 8.45 -40.60 -7.81
N SER A 125 7.53 -40.18 -6.98
CA SER A 125 6.89 -41.01 -5.96
C SER A 125 6.22 -42.24 -6.57
N ARG A 126 5.49 -42.10 -7.69
CA ARG A 126 4.87 -43.23 -8.41
C ARG A 126 5.89 -44.17 -9.07
N LEU A 127 7.01 -43.62 -9.55
CA LEU A 127 8.07 -44.43 -10.16
C LEU A 127 8.81 -45.31 -9.13
N ILE A 128 8.97 -44.80 -7.91
CA ILE A 128 9.57 -45.57 -6.79
C ILE A 128 8.63 -46.71 -6.39
N GLY A 129 7.32 -46.54 -6.53
CA GLY A 129 6.33 -47.53 -6.18
C GLY A 129 6.18 -47.78 -4.69
N SER A 130 5.23 -48.63 -4.31
CA SER A 130 5.08 -49.08 -2.92
C SER A 130 6.13 -50.20 -2.65
N SER A 131 6.95 -49.98 -1.65
CA SER A 131 7.95 -50.97 -1.20
C SER A 131 7.71 -51.27 0.27
N THR A 132 7.94 -52.53 0.65
CA THR A 132 7.93 -52.94 2.06
C THR A 132 9.18 -52.47 2.84
N ASN A 133 10.09 -51.76 2.16
CA ASN A 133 11.29 -51.20 2.80
C ASN A 133 10.92 -49.87 3.48
N PRO A 134 11.08 -49.76 4.83
CA PRO A 134 10.70 -48.58 5.58
C PRO A 134 11.41 -47.28 5.14
N VAL A 135 12.63 -47.40 4.60
CA VAL A 135 13.37 -46.24 4.09
C VAL A 135 12.71 -45.68 2.81
N ILE A 136 12.25 -46.56 1.93
CA ILE A 136 11.55 -46.15 0.69
C ILE A 136 10.21 -45.52 1.02
N GLU A 137 9.51 -46.03 2.01
CA GLU A 137 8.23 -45.46 2.48
C GLU A 137 8.41 -44.03 3.02
N VAL A 138 9.41 -43.79 3.84
CA VAL A 138 9.76 -42.44 4.35
C VAL A 138 10.12 -41.50 3.22
N ILE A 139 10.84 -41.94 2.20
CA ILE A 139 11.17 -41.12 1.03
C ILE A 139 9.91 -40.79 0.24
N HIS A 140 9.02 -41.75 0.06
CA HIS A 140 7.75 -41.56 -0.66
C HIS A 140 6.85 -40.51 0.04
N GLU A 141 6.68 -40.61 1.36
CA GLU A 141 5.95 -39.63 2.17
C GLU A 141 6.62 -38.25 2.12
N GLY A 142 7.94 -38.20 2.29
CA GLY A 142 8.71 -36.95 2.20
C GLY A 142 8.56 -36.22 0.88
N LEU A 143 8.59 -36.96 -0.25
CA LEU A 143 8.34 -36.38 -1.59
C LEU A 143 6.93 -35.80 -1.72
N SER A 144 5.93 -36.50 -1.17
CA SER A 144 4.54 -36.01 -1.16
C SER A 144 4.42 -34.71 -0.38
N VAL A 145 5.00 -34.64 0.81
CA VAL A 145 5.02 -33.44 1.64
C VAL A 145 5.74 -32.28 0.94
N LEU A 146 6.91 -32.53 0.34
CA LEU A 146 7.63 -31.50 -0.42
C LEU A 146 6.82 -30.95 -1.59
N GLY A 147 6.05 -31.81 -2.27
CA GLY A 147 5.12 -31.38 -3.30
C GLY A 147 4.08 -30.38 -2.79
N TRP A 148 3.49 -30.67 -1.64
CA TRP A 148 2.50 -29.77 -1.00
C TRP A 148 3.16 -28.47 -0.50
N VAL A 149 4.31 -28.55 0.13
CA VAL A 149 5.05 -27.37 0.63
C VAL A 149 5.42 -26.42 -0.50
N SER A 150 5.74 -26.95 -1.70
CA SER A 150 6.04 -26.11 -2.86
C SER A 150 4.89 -25.25 -3.35
N MET A 151 3.64 -25.59 -2.98
CA MET A 151 2.44 -24.81 -3.30
C MET A 151 2.14 -23.70 -2.29
N TRP A 152 2.82 -23.68 -1.14
CA TRP A 152 2.51 -22.73 -0.07
C TRP A 152 2.71 -21.27 -0.51
N LYS A 153 3.88 -20.97 -1.07
CA LYS A 153 4.19 -19.59 -1.49
C LYS A 153 3.27 -19.00 -2.57
N PRO A 154 2.96 -19.73 -3.67
CA PRO A 154 1.97 -19.23 -4.64
C PRO A 154 0.58 -19.03 -4.03
N LEU A 155 0.14 -19.89 -3.13
CA LEU A 155 -1.15 -19.73 -2.46
C LEU A 155 -1.17 -18.51 -1.53
N GLU A 156 -0.11 -18.27 -0.77
CA GLU A 156 0.05 -17.10 0.09
C GLU A 156 -0.07 -15.80 -0.73
N ILE A 157 0.68 -15.69 -1.83
CA ILE A 157 0.62 -14.52 -2.71
C ILE A 157 -0.78 -14.31 -3.30
N LEU A 158 -1.42 -15.39 -3.80
CA LEU A 158 -2.70 -15.31 -4.49
C LEU A 158 -3.89 -15.12 -3.56
N LEU A 159 -3.79 -15.51 -2.28
CA LEU A 159 -4.88 -15.42 -1.33
C LEU A 159 -4.75 -14.20 -0.40
N TYR A 160 -3.53 -13.80 -0.02
CA TYR A 160 -3.34 -12.84 1.04
C TYR A 160 -2.50 -11.61 0.65
N ASP A 161 -1.36 -11.78 -0.02
CA ASP A 161 -0.36 -10.71 -0.18
C ASP A 161 -0.84 -9.53 -1.05
N TRP A 162 -1.80 -9.75 -1.94
CA TRP A 162 -2.29 -8.70 -2.84
C TRP A 162 -3.36 -7.78 -2.20
N TRP A 163 -3.98 -8.22 -1.11
CA TRP A 163 -5.10 -7.51 -0.49
C TRP A 163 -4.70 -6.16 0.12
N PRO A 164 -3.67 -6.09 0.99
CA PRO A 164 -3.22 -4.82 1.56
C PRO A 164 -2.78 -3.83 0.48
N ILE A 165 -2.02 -4.28 -0.53
CA ILE A 165 -1.57 -3.42 -1.63
C ILE A 165 -2.76 -2.86 -2.43
N ARG A 166 -3.82 -3.62 -2.59
CA ARG A 166 -5.02 -3.14 -3.26
C ARG A 166 -5.78 -2.09 -2.44
N HIS A 167 -5.78 -2.21 -1.12
CA HIS A 167 -6.38 -1.21 -0.21
C HIS A 167 -5.60 0.10 -0.27
N GLU A 168 -4.29 0.06 -0.10
CA GLU A 168 -3.39 1.20 -0.25
C GLU A 168 -3.57 1.89 -1.60
N ARG A 169 -3.59 1.13 -2.70
CA ARG A 169 -3.83 1.67 -4.04
C ARG A 169 -5.16 2.43 -4.13
N ARG A 170 -6.24 1.89 -3.57
CA ARG A 170 -7.54 2.55 -3.59
C ARG A 170 -7.54 3.85 -2.80
N ALA A 171 -6.89 3.86 -1.63
CA ALA A 171 -6.72 5.07 -0.82
C ALA A 171 -5.95 6.14 -1.60
N CYS A 172 -4.80 5.79 -2.19
CA CYS A 172 -4.01 6.71 -3.01
C CYS A 172 -4.80 7.23 -4.23
N GLN A 173 -5.58 6.39 -4.89
CA GLN A 173 -6.43 6.79 -6.03
C GLN A 173 -7.49 7.82 -5.60
N ARG A 174 -8.18 7.58 -4.48
CA ARG A 174 -9.17 8.51 -3.93
C ARG A 174 -8.54 9.83 -3.50
N LEU A 175 -7.31 9.79 -2.98
CA LEU A 175 -6.54 10.98 -2.62
C LEU A 175 -6.03 11.76 -3.85
N ALA A 176 -5.67 11.09 -4.93
CA ALA A 176 -5.31 11.74 -6.19
C ALA A 176 -6.49 12.48 -6.82
N ASP A 177 -7.72 11.99 -6.62
CA ASP A 177 -8.96 12.63 -7.08
C ASP A 177 -9.60 13.53 -6.01
N ALA A 178 -8.93 13.76 -4.86
CA ALA A 178 -9.50 14.50 -3.74
C ALA A 178 -9.68 15.98 -4.01
N THR A 179 -10.67 16.58 -3.36
CA THR A 179 -10.84 18.04 -3.34
C THR A 179 -10.04 18.64 -2.20
N ILE A 180 -9.09 19.51 -2.53
CA ILE A 180 -8.28 20.20 -1.52
C ILE A 180 -8.94 21.53 -1.16
N THR A 181 -9.23 21.71 0.12
CA THR A 181 -9.79 22.94 0.67
C THR A 181 -8.84 23.55 1.70
N PHE A 182 -8.83 24.87 1.79
CA PHE A 182 -8.00 25.57 2.77
C PHE A 182 -8.90 26.20 3.81
N ALA A 183 -8.71 25.84 5.09
CA ALA A 183 -9.42 26.50 6.18
C ALA A 183 -8.91 27.93 6.30
N GLY A 184 -9.79 28.90 6.01
CA GLY A 184 -9.53 30.30 6.32
C GLY A 184 -9.41 30.48 7.84
N THR A 185 -8.36 31.13 8.27
CA THR A 185 -8.20 31.62 9.66
C THR A 185 -9.27 32.61 10.03
#